data_c807fed18967a49ffc8cf0e552a076d2
#
_entry.id   c807fed18967a49ffc8cf0e552a076d2
#
_cell.length_a   1.000
_cell.length_b   1.000
_cell.length_c   1.000
_cell.angle_alpha   90.00
_cell.angle_beta   90.00
_cell.angle_gamma   90.00
#
_symmetry.space_group_name_H-M   'P 1'
#
loop_
_entity.id
_entity.type
_entity.pdbx_description
1 polymer ?
#
loop_
_entity_poly.entity_id
_entity_poly.type
_entity_poly.pdbx_seq_one_letter_code
_entity_poly.pdbx_strand_id
1 'polypeptide(L)'
;HETTPAAISGSLEAWGAGYGPKALKSIGETCDGFILQLADPQIAAWTITAVRAAAADAGRNPDDITICVAAPAYVGDDDAASVSHMREQCRWFGGMVGNHVADIVARYGDHADGIPQALTDYIKGREGYDYNQHGQAGNTHTECVPDEIVDRFCIIGPPEEHIRRLEELKALGVNQFALYLQHDD
;
A
#
# COMPACT_ATOMS: atom_id res chain seq x y z
N HIS A 1 14.59 23.27 -39.63
CA HIS A 1 15.33 22.84 -38.44
C HIS A 1 14.64 21.62 -37.87
N GLU A 2 15.13 20.44 -38.24
CA GLU A 2 14.78 19.20 -37.56
C GLU A 2 15.47 19.21 -36.20
N THR A 3 14.68 19.35 -35.13
CA THR A 3 15.17 19.11 -33.78
C THR A 3 15.20 17.60 -33.57
N THR A 4 16.36 17.01 -33.67
CA THR A 4 16.59 15.64 -33.22
C THR A 4 16.17 15.55 -31.75
N PRO A 5 15.26 14.64 -31.35
CA PRO A 5 14.93 14.47 -29.94
C PRO A 5 16.22 14.17 -29.19
N ALA A 6 16.46 14.87 -28.08
CA ALA A 6 17.59 14.55 -27.22
C ALA A 6 17.46 13.07 -26.82
N ALA A 7 18.48 12.28 -27.14
CA ALA A 7 18.53 10.89 -26.73
C ALA A 7 18.43 10.85 -25.19
N ILE A 8 17.44 10.12 -24.67
CA ILE A 8 17.35 9.85 -23.24
C ILE A 8 18.56 9.02 -22.89
N SER A 9 19.58 9.64 -22.30
CA SER A 9 20.78 8.96 -21.79
C SER A 9 20.47 8.37 -20.41
N GLY A 10 19.93 7.17 -20.37
CA GLY A 10 19.63 6.43 -19.15
C GLY A 10 18.75 5.23 -19.45
N SER A 11 18.87 4.17 -18.68
CA SER A 11 17.92 3.07 -18.69
C SER A 11 16.58 3.55 -18.07
N LEU A 12 15.46 3.26 -18.74
CA LEU A 12 14.15 3.44 -18.14
C LEU A 12 13.97 2.38 -17.05
N GLU A 13 13.58 2.81 -15.85
CA GLU A 13 13.24 1.90 -14.76
C GLU A 13 11.81 1.38 -14.94
N ALA A 14 11.62 0.09 -14.69
CA ALA A 14 10.32 -0.55 -14.65
C ALA A 14 9.88 -0.71 -13.20
N TRP A 15 8.73 -0.15 -12.83
CA TRP A 15 8.17 -0.25 -11.49
C TRP A 15 6.87 -1.05 -11.52
N GLY A 16 6.74 -2.00 -10.59
CA GLY A 16 5.56 -2.87 -10.49
C GLY A 16 4.77 -2.59 -9.20
N ALA A 17 3.43 -2.66 -9.31
CA ALA A 17 2.52 -2.64 -8.18
C ALA A 17 1.68 -3.91 -8.19
N GLY A 18 1.46 -4.51 -7.03
CA GLY A 18 0.64 -5.72 -6.93
C GLY A 18 0.74 -6.38 -5.55
N TYR A 19 -0.20 -7.27 -5.27
CA TYR A 19 -0.33 -7.92 -3.95
C TYR A 19 -0.31 -9.44 -4.04
N GLY A 20 -0.69 -10.01 -5.18
CA GLY A 20 -0.75 -11.45 -5.35
C GLY A 20 0.63 -12.07 -5.59
N PRO A 21 0.87 -13.35 -5.23
CA PRO A 21 2.19 -13.97 -5.31
C PRO A 21 2.75 -14.03 -6.73
N LYS A 22 1.91 -14.16 -7.76
CA LYS A 22 2.37 -14.11 -9.14
C LYS A 22 2.86 -12.72 -9.53
N ALA A 23 2.18 -11.67 -9.06
CA ALA A 23 2.58 -10.28 -9.29
C ALA A 23 3.89 -9.99 -8.54
N LEU A 24 3.98 -10.32 -7.24
CA LEU A 24 5.18 -10.13 -6.43
C LEU A 24 6.37 -10.89 -7.01
N LYS A 25 6.16 -12.12 -7.49
CA LYS A 25 7.19 -12.91 -8.17
C LYS A 25 7.67 -12.19 -9.44
N SER A 26 6.76 -11.80 -10.33
CA SER A 26 7.11 -11.11 -11.57
C SER A 26 7.85 -9.79 -11.29
N ILE A 27 7.41 -9.03 -10.28
CA ILE A 27 8.09 -7.79 -9.87
C ILE A 27 9.53 -8.08 -9.44
N GLY A 28 9.75 -9.06 -8.57
CA GLY A 28 11.10 -9.45 -8.14
C GLY A 28 11.98 -9.90 -9.30
N GLU A 29 11.44 -10.67 -10.24
CA GLU A 29 12.17 -11.18 -11.40
C GLU A 29 12.56 -10.10 -12.41
N THR A 30 11.75 -9.02 -12.58
CA THR A 30 11.87 -8.14 -13.75
C THR A 30 11.86 -6.64 -13.48
N CYS A 31 11.39 -6.17 -12.33
CA CYS A 31 11.25 -4.74 -12.07
C CYS A 31 12.42 -4.15 -11.28
N ASP A 32 12.65 -2.84 -11.44
CA ASP A 32 13.65 -2.07 -10.71
C ASP A 32 13.06 -1.49 -9.41
N GLY A 33 11.74 -1.36 -9.34
CA GLY A 33 11.02 -0.87 -8.17
C GLY A 33 9.72 -1.62 -7.91
N PHE A 34 9.34 -1.67 -6.63
CA PHE A 34 8.07 -2.20 -6.15
C PHE A 34 7.28 -1.11 -5.44
N ILE A 35 6.01 -0.91 -5.81
CA ILE A 35 5.11 0.03 -5.15
C ILE A 35 4.07 -0.76 -4.36
N LEU A 36 4.08 -0.59 -3.04
CA LEU A 36 3.08 -1.08 -2.12
C LEU A 36 2.09 0.05 -1.80
N GLN A 37 0.84 -0.11 -2.19
CA GLN A 37 -0.21 0.91 -1.97
C GLN A 37 -0.91 0.73 -0.61
N LEU A 38 -0.17 0.74 0.48
CA LEU A 38 -0.66 0.80 1.87
C LEU A 38 0.51 0.96 2.84
N ALA A 39 0.25 1.48 4.04
CA ALA A 39 1.27 1.74 5.06
C ALA A 39 1.25 0.72 6.22
N ASP A 40 0.70 -0.47 6.03
CA ASP A 40 0.68 -1.52 7.06
C ASP A 40 2.06 -2.22 7.15
N PRO A 41 2.73 -2.17 8.32
CA PRO A 41 4.07 -2.76 8.46
C PRO A 41 4.10 -4.28 8.27
N GLN A 42 3.05 -5.02 8.65
CA GLN A 42 3.02 -6.48 8.52
C GLN A 42 2.91 -6.90 7.05
N ILE A 43 2.02 -6.23 6.31
CA ILE A 43 1.86 -6.48 4.87
C ILE A 43 3.12 -6.03 4.12
N ALA A 44 3.74 -4.91 4.53
CA ALA A 44 4.99 -4.44 3.98
C ALA A 44 6.10 -5.49 4.17
N ALA A 45 6.30 -5.99 5.38
CA ALA A 45 7.31 -7.01 5.68
C ALA A 45 7.14 -8.26 4.81
N TRP A 46 5.91 -8.75 4.70
CA TRP A 46 5.60 -9.94 3.91
C TRP A 46 5.82 -9.72 2.41
N THR A 47 5.31 -8.64 1.83
CA THR A 47 5.41 -8.37 0.39
C THR A 47 6.84 -8.06 -0.03
N ILE A 48 7.60 -7.30 0.77
CA ILE A 48 9.03 -7.01 0.55
C ILE A 48 9.84 -8.31 0.56
N THR A 49 9.59 -9.18 1.55
CA THR A 49 10.25 -10.49 1.63
C THR A 49 9.98 -11.32 0.37
N ALA A 50 8.73 -11.37 -0.10
CA ALA A 50 8.36 -12.14 -1.29
C ALA A 50 9.02 -11.59 -2.57
N VAL A 51 9.03 -10.26 -2.75
CA VAL A 51 9.67 -9.61 -3.91
C VAL A 51 11.18 -9.85 -3.91
N ARG A 52 11.84 -9.68 -2.77
CA ARG A 52 13.30 -9.89 -2.63
C ARG A 52 13.70 -11.36 -2.83
N ALA A 53 12.90 -12.29 -2.32
CA ALA A 53 13.13 -13.71 -2.56
C ALA A 53 13.03 -14.06 -4.05
N ALA A 54 12.02 -13.54 -4.74
CA ALA A 54 11.87 -13.75 -6.19
C ALA A 54 13.02 -13.15 -7.00
N ALA A 55 13.57 -12.00 -6.57
CA ALA A 55 14.76 -11.42 -7.19
C ALA A 55 15.97 -12.32 -7.02
N ALA A 56 16.22 -12.83 -5.81
CA ALA A 56 17.31 -13.75 -5.51
C ALA A 56 17.21 -15.04 -6.32
N ASP A 57 16.00 -15.62 -6.41
CA ASP A 57 15.74 -16.84 -7.20
C ASP A 57 15.99 -16.62 -8.71
N ALA A 58 15.80 -15.40 -9.19
CA ALA A 58 16.10 -14.98 -10.55
C ALA A 58 17.59 -14.61 -10.78
N GLY A 59 18.42 -14.73 -9.75
CA GLY A 59 19.87 -14.40 -9.82
C GLY A 59 20.15 -12.88 -9.78
N ARG A 60 19.16 -12.07 -9.39
CA ARG A 60 19.33 -10.62 -9.19
C ARG A 60 19.72 -10.32 -7.76
N ASN A 61 20.38 -9.17 -7.54
CA ASN A 61 20.59 -8.68 -6.18
C ASN A 61 19.27 -8.12 -5.60
N PRO A 62 18.73 -8.68 -4.50
CA PRO A 62 17.46 -8.20 -3.92
C PRO A 62 17.49 -6.74 -3.44
N ASP A 63 18.69 -6.23 -3.12
CA ASP A 63 18.86 -4.85 -2.61
C ASP A 63 18.83 -3.80 -3.73
N ASP A 64 18.92 -4.21 -4.99
CA ASP A 64 18.81 -3.32 -6.14
C ASP A 64 17.35 -2.90 -6.43
N ILE A 65 16.37 -3.58 -5.80
CA ILE A 65 14.96 -3.22 -5.97
C ILE A 65 14.59 -2.11 -5.00
N THR A 66 14.18 -0.95 -5.53
CA THR A 66 13.65 0.15 -4.74
C THR A 66 12.24 -0.17 -4.23
N ILE A 67 12.03 -0.08 -2.94
CA ILE A 67 10.72 -0.32 -2.30
C ILE A 67 10.06 1.02 -1.99
N CYS A 68 8.90 1.28 -2.58
CA CYS A 68 8.10 2.47 -2.34
C CYS A 68 6.78 2.10 -1.64
N VAL A 69 6.47 2.76 -0.54
CA VAL A 69 5.14 2.75 0.07
C VAL A 69 4.36 3.98 -0.39
N ALA A 70 3.16 3.76 -0.92
CA ALA A 70 2.24 4.81 -1.36
C ALA A 70 0.97 4.76 -0.49
N ALA A 71 0.69 5.83 0.27
CA ALA A 71 -0.45 5.87 1.19
C ALA A 71 -0.91 7.30 1.46
N PRO A 72 -2.19 7.53 1.81
CA PRO A 72 -2.64 8.80 2.35
C PRO A 72 -1.94 9.12 3.67
N ALA A 73 -1.66 10.41 3.85
CA ALA A 73 -1.14 10.95 5.09
C ALA A 73 -1.95 12.20 5.47
N TYR A 74 -2.41 12.27 6.72
CA TYR A 74 -3.09 13.44 7.25
C TYR A 74 -2.47 13.81 8.61
N VAL A 75 -1.83 14.99 8.66
CA VAL A 75 -1.21 15.50 9.88
C VAL A 75 -2.23 16.36 10.62
N GLY A 76 -2.53 16.00 11.87
CA GLY A 76 -3.48 16.71 12.72
C GLY A 76 -3.24 16.40 14.21
N ASP A 77 -4.06 16.96 15.07
CA ASP A 77 -3.97 16.72 16.50
C ASP A 77 -4.40 15.30 16.89
N ASP A 78 -4.04 14.86 18.10
CA ASP A 78 -4.33 13.52 18.62
C ASP A 78 -5.63 13.44 19.42
N ASP A 79 -6.42 14.53 19.47
CA ASP A 79 -7.72 14.49 20.12
C ASP A 79 -8.74 13.68 19.32
N ALA A 80 -9.76 13.15 19.99
CA ALA A 80 -10.72 12.23 19.41
C ALA A 80 -11.49 12.81 18.21
N ALA A 81 -11.75 14.11 18.18
CA ALA A 81 -12.47 14.76 17.08
C ALA A 81 -11.58 14.87 15.84
N SER A 82 -10.33 15.30 16.02
CA SER A 82 -9.32 15.39 14.96
C SER A 82 -9.03 14.01 14.35
N VAL A 83 -8.83 13.00 15.18
CA VAL A 83 -8.59 11.62 14.71
C VAL A 83 -9.79 11.08 13.94
N SER A 84 -11.01 11.30 14.41
CA SER A 84 -12.23 10.90 13.70
C SER A 84 -12.33 11.57 12.33
N HIS A 85 -12.05 12.87 12.27
CA HIS A 85 -12.06 13.63 11.02
C HIS A 85 -11.00 13.12 10.03
N MET A 86 -9.75 12.94 10.46
CA MET A 86 -8.67 12.41 9.62
C MET A 86 -9.00 11.02 9.06
N ARG A 87 -9.62 10.15 9.88
CA ARG A 87 -10.08 8.84 9.41
C ARG A 87 -11.10 8.96 8.30
N GLU A 88 -12.09 9.86 8.43
CA GLU A 88 -13.10 10.08 7.37
C GLU A 88 -12.47 10.56 6.08
N GLN A 89 -11.49 11.47 6.14
CA GLN A 89 -10.79 11.98 4.96
C GLN A 89 -9.95 10.89 4.26
N CYS A 90 -9.47 9.89 4.99
CA CYS A 90 -8.64 8.79 4.45
C CYS A 90 -9.43 7.50 4.17
N ARG A 91 -10.68 7.36 4.62
CA ARG A 91 -11.49 6.12 4.57
C ARG A 91 -11.68 5.56 3.16
N TRP A 92 -11.79 6.43 2.16
CA TRP A 92 -11.90 6.05 0.76
C TRP A 92 -10.75 5.13 0.30
N PHE A 93 -9.55 5.39 0.80
CA PHE A 93 -8.37 4.61 0.46
C PHE A 93 -8.43 3.20 1.05
N GLY A 94 -8.86 3.07 2.31
CA GLY A 94 -9.09 1.77 2.95
C GLY A 94 -10.09 0.92 2.17
N GLY A 95 -11.15 1.53 1.66
CA GLY A 95 -12.13 0.88 0.79
C GLY A 95 -11.53 0.42 -0.55
N MET A 96 -10.73 1.26 -1.19
CA MET A 96 -10.06 0.95 -2.45
C MET A 96 -9.06 -0.20 -2.30
N VAL A 97 -8.15 -0.09 -1.33
CA VAL A 97 -7.07 -1.07 -1.10
C VAL A 97 -7.60 -2.35 -0.49
N GLY A 98 -8.62 -2.29 0.36
CA GLY A 98 -9.28 -3.46 0.96
C GLY A 98 -9.72 -4.49 -0.09
N ASN A 99 -10.05 -4.07 -1.31
CA ASN A 99 -10.40 -4.98 -2.40
C ASN A 99 -9.21 -5.78 -2.92
N HIS A 100 -8.05 -5.13 -3.05
CA HIS A 100 -6.84 -5.82 -3.48
C HIS A 100 -6.36 -6.81 -2.43
N VAL A 101 -6.51 -6.47 -1.15
CA VAL A 101 -6.17 -7.35 -0.05
C VAL A 101 -7.22 -8.46 0.15
N ALA A 102 -8.49 -8.22 -0.21
CA ALA A 102 -9.53 -9.26 -0.24
C ALA A 102 -9.15 -10.44 -1.13
N ASP A 103 -8.57 -10.17 -2.27
CA ASP A 103 -8.07 -11.20 -3.19
C ASP A 103 -6.95 -12.04 -2.55
N ILE A 104 -6.08 -11.41 -1.77
CA ILE A 104 -5.01 -12.08 -1.03
C ILE A 104 -5.61 -12.98 0.05
N VAL A 105 -6.52 -12.44 0.87
CA VAL A 105 -7.19 -13.20 1.93
C VAL A 105 -8.02 -14.35 1.35
N ALA A 106 -8.74 -14.13 0.26
CA ALA A 106 -9.52 -15.19 -0.39
C ALA A 106 -8.66 -16.34 -0.92
N ARG A 107 -7.46 -16.04 -1.39
CA ARG A 107 -6.54 -17.04 -1.98
C ARG A 107 -5.62 -17.71 -0.98
N TYR A 108 -5.22 -17.02 0.06
CA TYR A 108 -4.20 -17.47 1.03
C TYR A 108 -4.72 -17.51 2.45
N GLY A 109 -5.86 -16.92 2.72
CA GLY A 109 -6.71 -16.89 3.89
C GLY A 109 -6.05 -17.24 5.23
N ASP A 110 -6.36 -18.43 5.71
CA ASP A 110 -5.98 -18.85 7.05
C ASP A 110 -4.52 -19.36 7.16
N HIS A 111 -3.72 -19.27 6.10
CA HIS A 111 -2.36 -19.82 6.04
C HIS A 111 -1.28 -18.76 5.76
N ALA A 112 -1.63 -17.49 5.65
CA ALA A 112 -0.65 -16.44 5.43
C ALA A 112 -0.28 -15.78 6.76
N ASP A 113 0.81 -16.22 7.36
CA ASP A 113 1.36 -15.69 8.63
C ASP A 113 1.63 -14.17 8.61
N GLY A 114 1.50 -13.52 7.45
CA GLY A 114 1.73 -12.08 7.26
C GLY A 114 0.46 -11.24 7.10
N ILE A 115 -0.76 -11.84 7.08
CA ILE A 115 -2.00 -11.07 6.95
C ILE A 115 -2.60 -10.85 8.34
N PRO A 116 -2.81 -9.57 8.74
CA PRO A 116 -3.43 -9.25 10.02
C PRO A 116 -4.83 -9.87 10.16
N GLN A 117 -5.15 -10.43 11.33
CA GLN A 117 -6.45 -11.06 11.60
C GLN A 117 -7.61 -10.08 11.38
N ALA A 118 -7.46 -8.82 11.82
CA ALA A 118 -8.45 -7.76 11.61
C ALA A 118 -8.81 -7.57 10.13
N LEU A 119 -7.83 -7.69 9.24
CA LEU A 119 -8.05 -7.59 7.81
C LEU A 119 -8.81 -8.81 7.27
N THR A 120 -8.46 -9.99 7.73
CA THR A 120 -9.16 -11.23 7.39
C THR A 120 -10.62 -11.18 7.83
N ASP A 121 -10.88 -10.72 9.05
CA ASP A 121 -12.23 -10.59 9.61
C ASP A 121 -13.06 -9.54 8.86
N TYR A 122 -12.46 -8.39 8.55
CA TYR A 122 -13.10 -7.36 7.73
C TYR A 122 -13.50 -7.90 6.36
N ILE A 123 -12.63 -8.61 5.68
CA ILE A 123 -12.88 -9.12 4.35
C ILE A 123 -13.91 -10.24 4.36
N LYS A 124 -13.86 -11.16 5.34
CA LYS A 124 -14.86 -12.23 5.50
C LYS A 124 -16.26 -11.69 5.84
N GLY A 125 -16.33 -10.53 6.52
CA GLY A 125 -17.58 -9.86 6.87
C GLY A 125 -18.22 -9.04 5.73
N ARG A 126 -17.52 -8.83 4.61
CA ARG A 126 -18.05 -8.07 3.48
C ARG A 126 -18.99 -8.91 2.62
N GLU A 127 -20.22 -8.46 2.43
CA GLU A 127 -21.06 -8.93 1.33
C GLU A 127 -20.52 -8.37 0.01
N GLY A 128 -20.33 -9.23 -0.97
CA GLY A 128 -19.75 -9.09 -2.30
C GLY A 128 -19.44 -7.67 -2.83
N TYR A 129 -18.24 -7.51 -3.35
CA TYR A 129 -17.80 -6.24 -3.98
C TYR A 129 -18.33 -6.12 -5.41
N ASP A 130 -18.99 -5.01 -5.71
CA ASP A 130 -19.40 -4.67 -7.08
C ASP A 130 -18.31 -3.84 -7.79
N TYR A 131 -17.59 -4.49 -8.70
CA TYR A 131 -16.52 -3.87 -9.49
C TYR A 131 -17.03 -2.73 -10.41
N ASN A 132 -18.35 -2.63 -10.68
CA ASN A 132 -18.90 -1.57 -11.51
C ASN A 132 -18.96 -0.20 -10.79
N GLN A 133 -18.82 -0.19 -9.47
CA GLN A 133 -18.80 1.02 -8.64
C GLN A 133 -17.37 1.47 -8.27
N HIS A 134 -16.36 0.82 -8.82
CA HIS A 134 -14.96 1.13 -8.52
C HIS A 134 -14.61 2.57 -8.92
N GLY A 135 -14.08 3.34 -7.97
CA GLY A 135 -13.61 4.71 -8.21
C GLY A 135 -14.69 5.80 -8.27
N GLN A 136 -15.94 5.49 -7.91
CA GLN A 136 -17.01 6.51 -7.84
C GLN A 136 -17.06 7.18 -6.46
N ALA A 137 -17.08 8.51 -6.43
CA ALA A 137 -17.33 9.27 -5.20
C ALA A 137 -18.74 8.98 -4.67
N GLY A 138 -18.87 8.74 -3.36
CA GLY A 138 -20.16 8.37 -2.74
C GLY A 138 -20.51 6.88 -2.82
N ASN A 139 -19.55 6.04 -3.11
CA ASN A 139 -19.67 4.59 -3.13
C ASN A 139 -20.02 4.05 -1.72
N THR A 140 -21.11 3.28 -1.62
CA THR A 140 -21.56 2.66 -0.35
C THR A 140 -20.57 1.69 0.28
N HIS A 141 -19.53 1.29 -0.46
CA HIS A 141 -18.46 0.42 0.05
C HIS A 141 -17.50 1.12 1.00
N THR A 142 -17.47 2.46 1.04
CA THR A 142 -16.63 3.22 1.99
C THR A 142 -17.26 3.29 3.38
N GLU A 143 -18.58 3.21 3.49
CA GLU A 143 -19.30 3.32 4.77
C GLU A 143 -19.01 2.16 5.74
N CYS A 144 -18.50 1.04 5.22
CA CYS A 144 -18.25 -0.18 6.00
C CYS A 144 -16.77 -0.42 6.31
N VAL A 145 -15.86 0.52 6.01
CA VAL A 145 -14.43 0.36 6.33
C VAL A 145 -14.19 0.67 7.80
N PRO A 146 -13.79 -0.30 8.64
CA PRO A 146 -13.50 -0.06 10.05
C PRO A 146 -12.35 0.94 10.23
N ASP A 147 -12.39 1.72 11.32
CA ASP A 147 -11.34 2.66 11.69
C ASP A 147 -9.96 1.98 11.78
N GLU A 148 -9.90 0.77 12.31
CA GLU A 148 -8.66 -0.01 12.40
C GLU A 148 -8.01 -0.23 11.02
N ILE A 149 -8.79 -0.43 9.98
CA ILE A 149 -8.27 -0.61 8.60
C ILE A 149 -7.71 0.71 8.06
N VAL A 150 -8.39 1.83 8.34
CA VAL A 150 -7.88 3.16 7.99
C VAL A 150 -6.55 3.42 8.69
N ASP A 151 -6.48 3.18 10.01
CA ASP A 151 -5.29 3.39 10.84
C ASP A 151 -4.09 2.52 10.40
N ARG A 152 -4.37 1.34 9.83
CA ARG A 152 -3.33 0.44 9.33
C ARG A 152 -2.82 0.86 7.95
N PHE A 153 -3.69 1.28 7.05
CA PHE A 153 -3.34 1.54 5.65
C PHE A 153 -2.89 2.96 5.38
N CYS A 154 -3.30 3.90 6.21
CA CYS A 154 -2.96 5.32 6.12
C CYS A 154 -2.01 5.74 7.24
N ILE A 155 -1.43 6.92 7.13
CA ILE A 155 -0.63 7.53 8.20
C ILE A 155 -1.39 8.78 8.67
N ILE A 156 -2.01 8.70 9.84
CA ILE A 156 -2.82 9.78 10.40
C ILE A 156 -2.39 10.10 11.84
N GLY A 157 -2.52 11.35 12.25
CA GLY A 157 -2.19 11.79 13.60
C GLY A 157 -1.16 12.93 13.63
N PRO A 158 -0.55 13.19 14.81
CA PRO A 158 0.44 14.24 14.95
C PRO A 158 1.77 13.89 14.23
N PRO A 159 2.66 14.87 14.03
CA PRO A 159 3.92 14.67 13.31
C PRO A 159 4.77 13.52 13.85
N GLU A 160 4.75 13.29 15.17
CA GLU A 160 5.51 12.24 15.83
C GLU A 160 5.05 10.84 15.41
N GLU A 161 3.74 10.66 15.20
CA GLU A 161 3.18 9.39 14.72
C GLU A 161 3.58 9.13 13.26
N HIS A 162 3.62 10.17 12.42
CA HIS A 162 4.13 10.07 11.06
C HIS A 162 5.60 9.64 11.05
N ILE A 163 6.44 10.31 11.85
CA ILE A 163 7.86 9.95 11.95
C ILE A 163 8.02 8.50 12.41
N ARG A 164 7.31 8.10 13.47
CA ARG A 164 7.34 6.74 14.01
C ARG A 164 6.98 5.69 12.95
N ARG A 165 5.90 5.91 12.20
CA ARG A 165 5.43 4.98 11.16
C ARG A 165 6.41 4.92 9.98
N LEU A 166 6.94 6.04 9.55
CA LEU A 166 7.93 6.08 8.46
C LEU A 166 9.24 5.40 8.87
N GLU A 167 9.71 5.58 10.10
CA GLU A 167 10.89 4.89 10.62
C GLU A 167 10.67 3.37 10.73
N GLU A 168 9.50 2.94 11.19
CA GLU A 168 9.11 1.53 11.25
C GLU A 168 9.14 0.89 9.85
N LEU A 169 8.50 1.52 8.86
CA LEU A 169 8.50 1.04 7.47
C LEU A 169 9.91 1.05 6.86
N LYS A 170 10.70 2.09 7.13
CA LYS A 170 12.11 2.16 6.71
C LYS A 170 12.94 1.01 7.27
N ALA A 171 12.73 0.64 8.52
CA ALA A 171 13.41 -0.50 9.15
C ALA A 171 13.08 -1.84 8.46
N LEU A 172 11.93 -1.96 7.81
CA LEU A 172 11.52 -3.12 7.01
C LEU A 172 12.12 -3.12 5.59
N GLY A 173 12.82 -2.05 5.21
CA GLY A 173 13.48 -1.93 3.92
C GLY A 173 12.77 -1.06 2.89
N VAL A 174 11.79 -0.24 3.31
CA VAL A 174 11.19 0.80 2.45
C VAL A 174 12.23 1.91 2.23
N ASN A 175 12.47 2.24 0.95
CA ASN A 175 13.45 3.24 0.54
C ASN A 175 12.78 4.58 0.19
N GLN A 176 11.51 4.54 -0.22
CA GLN A 176 10.80 5.70 -0.74
C GLN A 176 9.35 5.72 -0.25
N PHE A 177 8.83 6.94 -0.06
CA PHE A 177 7.44 7.18 0.31
C PHE A 177 6.77 8.11 -0.70
N ALA A 178 5.61 7.70 -1.21
CA ALA A 178 4.72 8.50 -2.05
C ALA A 178 3.45 8.81 -1.24
N LEU A 179 3.47 9.89 -0.47
CA LEU A 179 2.36 10.25 0.40
C LEU A 179 1.32 11.09 -0.33
N TYR A 180 0.06 10.68 -0.27
CA TYR A 180 -1.09 11.48 -0.67
C TYR A 180 -1.49 12.37 0.50
N LEU A 181 -0.94 13.58 0.56
CA LEU A 181 -1.23 14.51 1.66
C LEU A 181 -2.69 14.96 1.58
N GLN A 182 -3.44 14.62 2.61
CA GLN A 182 -4.80 15.08 2.81
C GLN A 182 -4.78 16.31 3.71
N HIS A 183 -5.65 17.26 3.46
CA HIS A 183 -5.80 18.50 4.25
C HIS A 183 -7.20 19.04 4.07
N ASP A 184 -7.63 19.88 4.99
CA ASP A 184 -8.83 20.69 4.82
C ASP A 184 -8.55 21.86 3.86
N ASP A 185 -9.56 22.26 3.08
CA ASP A 185 -9.49 23.43 2.18
C ASP A 185 -9.50 24.76 2.96
#